data_4da5f88e5a94f8991573964c3faf2f5b
#
_entry.id   4da5f88e5a94f8991573964c3faf2f5b
#
_cell.length_a   1.000
_cell.length_b   1.000
_cell.length_c   1.000
_cell.angle_alpha   90.00
_cell.angle_beta   90.00
_cell.angle_gamma   90.00
#
_symmetry.space_group_name_H-M   'P 1'
#
loop_
_entity.id
_entity.type
_entity.pdbx_description
1 polymer ?
#
loop_
_entity_poly.entity_id
_entity_poly.type
_entity_poly.pdbx_seq_one_letter_code
_entity_poly.pdbx_strand_id
1 'polypeptide(L)'
;LREGVNVTILLADWHAWVNDKFGRDMEKISTAADYMSEVFRVLLDHPPEGETAGHIRFLRASDLMDEGAYWETVLRCSKGMSLSRARRTFSIMGRAEDSSDDDLAAFFYPPMQAADIFRLKVDIAFGGMDQRKAHMYMRDVADRNGWNKATCIHTPMLSGLKGKQGGRMDSFDHKMSKSDPSNAIILHDSQNALRKKLRKAFLDIQDSDSPVFEIINHIILPKLGSIRVTPKPEFGEPSEWNDIDQLTNAVSNGDLHPFDLKMATADSLSQILDPLREYFDSNNQLMNQIMEITG
;
A
#
# COMPACT_ATOMS: atom_id res chain seq x y z
N LEU A 1 -6.80 -5.93 13.37
CA LEU A 1 -6.37 -6.83 14.44
C LEU A 1 -6.84 -6.32 15.80
N ARG A 2 -6.56 -5.09 16.19
CA ARG A 2 -6.99 -4.51 17.48
C ARG A 2 -8.51 -4.57 17.72
N GLU A 3 -9.30 -4.47 16.66
CA GLU A 3 -10.77 -4.55 16.68
C GLU A 3 -11.29 -6.02 16.61
N GLY A 4 -10.46 -7.01 16.86
CA GLY A 4 -10.84 -8.41 16.81
C GLY A 4 -11.08 -8.99 15.40
N VAL A 5 -10.73 -8.26 14.35
CA VAL A 5 -10.90 -8.71 12.96
C VAL A 5 -9.76 -9.65 12.56
N ASN A 6 -10.12 -10.83 12.03
CA ASN A 6 -9.13 -11.73 11.45
C ASN A 6 -8.64 -11.19 10.10
N VAL A 7 -7.33 -11.16 9.90
CA VAL A 7 -6.70 -10.64 8.69
C VAL A 7 -5.96 -11.75 7.96
N THR A 8 -6.27 -11.95 6.69
CA THR A 8 -5.49 -12.81 5.80
C THR A 8 -4.73 -11.92 4.81
N ILE A 9 -3.42 -12.02 4.80
CA ILE A 9 -2.55 -11.37 3.80
C ILE A 9 -2.24 -12.41 2.73
N LEU A 10 -2.76 -12.18 1.52
CA LEU A 10 -2.47 -13.00 0.36
C LEU A 10 -1.18 -12.51 -0.30
N LEU A 11 -0.17 -13.36 -0.30
CA LEU A 11 1.09 -13.15 -1.00
C LEU A 11 0.92 -13.64 -2.44
N ALA A 12 0.66 -12.72 -3.35
CA ALA A 12 0.21 -12.98 -4.71
C ALA A 12 1.40 -13.32 -5.65
N ASP A 13 2.09 -14.43 -5.38
CA ASP A 13 3.29 -14.89 -6.09
C ASP A 13 3.04 -15.15 -7.58
N TRP A 14 2.04 -15.91 -7.95
CA TRP A 14 1.69 -16.13 -9.36
C TRP A 14 1.16 -14.87 -10.06
N HIS A 15 0.49 -13.97 -9.35
CA HIS A 15 0.11 -12.68 -9.91
C HIS A 15 1.35 -11.81 -10.19
N ALA A 16 2.35 -11.90 -9.32
CA ALA A 16 3.64 -11.23 -9.55
C ALA A 16 4.34 -11.79 -10.78
N TRP A 17 4.30 -13.12 -10.97
CA TRP A 17 4.86 -13.79 -12.15
C TRP A 17 4.13 -13.38 -13.44
N VAL A 18 2.80 -13.40 -13.44
CA VAL A 18 1.96 -12.93 -14.58
C VAL A 18 2.23 -11.47 -14.93
N ASN A 19 2.60 -10.66 -13.92
CA ASN A 19 2.91 -9.24 -14.09
C ASN A 19 4.41 -8.97 -14.26
N ASP A 20 5.20 -9.95 -14.74
CA ASP A 20 6.62 -9.84 -15.10
C ASP A 20 7.53 -9.32 -13.95
N LYS A 21 7.10 -9.46 -12.69
CA LYS A 21 7.93 -9.04 -11.55
C LYS A 21 9.17 -9.94 -11.44
N PHE A 22 10.30 -9.32 -11.10
CA PHE A 22 11.59 -10.01 -10.95
C PHE A 22 11.98 -10.88 -12.17
N GLY A 23 11.58 -10.47 -13.39
CA GLY A 23 11.84 -11.23 -14.61
C GLY A 23 11.17 -12.60 -14.66
N ARG A 24 10.06 -12.79 -13.93
CA ARG A 24 9.31 -14.06 -13.81
C ARG A 24 10.09 -15.19 -13.13
N ASP A 25 11.07 -14.83 -12.30
CA ASP A 25 11.84 -15.78 -11.50
C ASP A 25 11.06 -16.07 -10.19
N MET A 26 10.54 -17.30 -10.06
CA MET A 26 9.73 -17.70 -8.90
C MET A 26 10.53 -17.76 -7.61
N GLU A 27 11.85 -18.03 -7.63
CA GLU A 27 12.68 -18.01 -6.42
C GLU A 27 12.80 -16.57 -5.88
N LYS A 28 13.03 -15.60 -6.78
CA LYS A 28 13.07 -14.19 -6.42
C LYS A 28 11.72 -13.69 -5.93
N ILE A 29 10.63 -14.09 -6.58
CA ILE A 29 9.26 -13.76 -6.16
C ILE A 29 8.98 -14.36 -4.77
N SER A 30 9.39 -15.59 -4.53
CA SER A 30 9.26 -16.26 -3.22
C SER A 30 10.05 -15.51 -2.13
N THR A 31 11.30 -15.14 -2.39
CA THR A 31 12.12 -14.33 -1.47
C THR A 31 11.45 -12.99 -1.16
N ALA A 32 10.89 -12.32 -2.17
CA ALA A 32 10.15 -11.08 -1.98
C ALA A 32 8.86 -11.28 -1.14
N ALA A 33 8.17 -12.41 -1.30
CA ALA A 33 7.01 -12.76 -0.50
C ALA A 33 7.38 -13.02 0.97
N ASP A 34 8.49 -13.72 1.24
CA ASP A 34 9.00 -13.93 2.59
C ASP A 34 9.38 -12.61 3.26
N TYR A 35 10.11 -11.75 2.54
CA TYR A 35 10.45 -10.41 3.01
C TYR A 35 9.19 -9.60 3.37
N MET A 36 8.17 -9.57 2.50
CA MET A 36 6.93 -8.85 2.78
C MET A 36 6.18 -9.43 3.97
N SER A 37 6.21 -10.75 4.19
CA SER A 37 5.62 -11.38 5.37
C SER A 37 6.25 -10.85 6.65
N GLU A 38 7.59 -10.77 6.70
CA GLU A 38 8.29 -10.25 7.87
C GLU A 38 8.04 -8.75 8.06
N VAL A 39 8.01 -7.95 6.98
CA VAL A 39 7.62 -6.53 7.06
C VAL A 39 6.24 -6.37 7.71
N PHE A 40 5.26 -7.15 7.28
CA PHE A 40 3.92 -7.09 7.87
C PHE A 40 3.91 -7.57 9.33
N ARG A 41 4.65 -8.63 9.67
CA ARG A 41 4.75 -9.11 11.07
C ARG A 41 5.28 -8.04 12.01
N VAL A 42 6.30 -7.30 11.57
CA VAL A 42 6.94 -6.27 12.39
C VAL A 42 6.08 -5.01 12.51
N LEU A 43 5.45 -4.57 11.40
CA LEU A 43 4.67 -3.32 11.38
C LEU A 43 3.26 -3.47 11.94
N LEU A 44 2.68 -4.67 11.90
CA LEU A 44 1.39 -4.94 12.49
C LEU A 44 1.55 -5.14 13.99
N ASP A 45 1.01 -4.21 14.77
CA ASP A 45 0.98 -4.35 16.21
C ASP A 45 0.22 -5.62 16.60
N HIS A 46 0.88 -6.49 17.35
CA HIS A 46 0.17 -7.52 18.07
C HIS A 46 -0.63 -6.83 19.19
N PRO A 47 -1.93 -7.11 19.34
CA PRO A 47 -2.67 -6.58 20.48
C PRO A 47 -2.04 -7.09 21.78
N PRO A 48 -2.15 -6.32 22.88
CA PRO A 48 -1.69 -6.74 24.18
C PRO A 48 -2.27 -8.11 24.58
N GLU A 49 -1.50 -8.94 25.27
CA GLU A 49 -1.98 -10.21 25.80
C GLU A 49 -3.23 -10.00 26.65
N GLY A 50 -4.30 -10.72 26.35
CA GLY A 50 -5.56 -10.70 27.11
C GLY A 50 -6.70 -9.91 26.46
N GLU A 51 -6.49 -9.21 25.37
CA GLU A 51 -7.57 -8.62 24.57
C GLU A 51 -8.05 -9.60 23.49
N THR A 52 -9.32 -9.51 23.10
CA THR A 52 -9.93 -10.28 22.01
C THR A 52 -9.35 -9.77 20.69
N ALA A 53 -8.18 -10.26 20.35
CA ALA A 53 -7.46 -9.85 19.17
C ALA A 53 -7.83 -10.72 17.97
N GLY A 54 -7.89 -10.11 16.80
CA GLY A 54 -7.94 -10.84 15.55
C GLY A 54 -6.61 -11.55 15.27
N HIS A 55 -6.70 -12.64 14.49
CA HIS A 55 -5.52 -13.39 14.06
C HIS A 55 -5.05 -12.90 12.68
N ILE A 56 -3.72 -12.89 12.48
CA ILE A 56 -3.13 -12.69 11.18
C ILE A 56 -2.70 -14.03 10.57
N ARG A 57 -3.03 -14.23 9.29
CA ARG A 57 -2.59 -15.37 8.51
C ARG A 57 -1.94 -14.88 7.21
N PHE A 58 -0.79 -15.45 6.88
CA PHE A 58 -0.15 -15.29 5.58
C PHE A 58 -0.45 -16.52 4.73
N LEU A 59 -0.81 -16.31 3.48
CA LEU A 59 -1.11 -17.36 2.53
C LEU A 59 -0.52 -17.01 1.18
N ARG A 60 0.13 -17.96 0.50
CA ARG A 60 0.60 -17.77 -0.87
C ARG A 60 -0.54 -18.07 -1.85
N ALA A 61 -0.59 -17.35 -2.96
CA ALA A 61 -1.58 -17.62 -3.99
C ALA A 61 -1.35 -19.02 -4.61
N SER A 62 -0.11 -19.49 -4.70
CA SER A 62 0.23 -20.86 -5.11
C SER A 62 -0.50 -21.91 -4.28
N ASP A 63 -0.65 -21.73 -2.97
CA ASP A 63 -1.38 -22.68 -2.11
C ASP A 63 -2.86 -22.80 -2.49
N LEU A 64 -3.47 -21.70 -2.98
CA LEU A 64 -4.85 -21.72 -3.49
C LEU A 64 -4.94 -22.37 -4.86
N MET A 65 -3.94 -22.16 -5.70
CA MET A 65 -3.93 -22.57 -7.12
C MET A 65 -3.71 -24.07 -7.31
N ASP A 66 -3.18 -24.76 -6.32
CA ASP A 66 -3.02 -26.23 -6.35
C ASP A 66 -4.37 -26.97 -6.29
N GLU A 67 -5.45 -26.30 -5.92
CA GLU A 67 -6.77 -26.88 -5.88
C GLU A 67 -7.49 -26.75 -7.24
N GLY A 68 -8.00 -27.85 -7.78
CA GLY A 68 -8.82 -27.83 -9.02
C GLY A 68 -10.03 -26.88 -8.93
N ALA A 69 -10.62 -26.74 -7.74
CA ALA A 69 -11.72 -25.83 -7.46
C ALA A 69 -11.33 -24.34 -7.59
N TYR A 70 -10.06 -23.99 -7.44
CA TYR A 70 -9.57 -22.63 -7.72
C TYR A 70 -9.75 -22.29 -9.21
N TRP A 71 -9.27 -23.18 -10.09
CA TRP A 71 -9.33 -22.97 -11.54
C TRP A 71 -10.77 -22.99 -12.06
N GLU A 72 -11.65 -23.83 -11.49
CA GLU A 72 -13.09 -23.73 -11.77
C GLU A 72 -13.62 -22.32 -11.45
N THR A 73 -13.23 -21.77 -10.30
CA THR A 73 -13.64 -20.41 -9.88
C THR A 73 -13.07 -19.35 -10.85
N VAL A 74 -11.81 -19.45 -11.27
CA VAL A 74 -11.20 -18.57 -12.26
C VAL A 74 -11.96 -18.60 -13.59
N LEU A 75 -12.30 -19.79 -14.09
CA LEU A 75 -13.09 -19.96 -15.33
C LEU A 75 -14.49 -19.33 -15.22
N ARG A 76 -15.17 -19.52 -14.08
CA ARG A 76 -16.46 -18.88 -13.81
C ARG A 76 -16.35 -17.37 -13.74
N CYS A 77 -15.30 -16.83 -13.12
CA CYS A 77 -14.99 -15.41 -13.14
C CYS A 77 -14.75 -14.92 -14.58
N SER A 78 -13.95 -15.63 -15.36
CA SER A 78 -13.60 -15.24 -16.73
C SER A 78 -14.81 -15.22 -17.66
N LYS A 79 -15.79 -16.13 -17.49
CA LYS A 79 -16.91 -16.33 -18.39
C LYS A 79 -17.76 -15.08 -18.65
N GLY A 80 -17.81 -14.17 -17.75
CA GLY A 80 -18.60 -12.93 -17.87
C GLY A 80 -17.77 -11.68 -18.22
N MET A 81 -16.47 -11.82 -18.51
CA MET A 81 -15.58 -10.73 -18.83
C MET A 81 -15.34 -10.65 -20.35
N SER A 82 -15.66 -9.51 -20.96
CA SER A 82 -15.22 -9.23 -22.33
C SER A 82 -13.74 -8.83 -22.35
N LEU A 83 -13.05 -9.08 -23.47
CA LEU A 83 -11.64 -8.68 -23.63
C LEU A 83 -11.43 -7.17 -23.43
N SER A 84 -12.35 -6.34 -23.94
CA SER A 84 -12.28 -4.89 -23.75
C SER A 84 -12.44 -4.48 -22.27
N ARG A 85 -13.23 -5.22 -21.49
CA ARG A 85 -13.35 -5.00 -20.07
C ARG A 85 -12.08 -5.45 -19.33
N ALA A 86 -11.54 -6.61 -19.70
CA ALA A 86 -10.27 -7.09 -19.13
C ALA A 86 -9.15 -6.06 -19.32
N ARG A 87 -8.99 -5.51 -20.54
CA ARG A 87 -8.00 -4.45 -20.80
C ARG A 87 -8.18 -3.23 -19.89
N ARG A 88 -9.41 -2.74 -19.71
CA ARG A 88 -9.68 -1.61 -18.80
C ARG A 88 -9.31 -1.89 -17.32
N THR A 89 -9.14 -3.14 -16.94
CA THR A 89 -8.68 -3.49 -15.58
C THR A 89 -7.16 -3.57 -15.45
N PHE A 90 -6.40 -3.51 -16.55
CA PHE A 90 -4.93 -3.65 -16.51
C PHE A 90 -4.21 -2.60 -15.65
N SER A 91 -4.84 -1.46 -15.41
CA SER A 91 -4.33 -0.48 -14.45
C SER A 91 -4.15 -1.04 -13.01
N ILE A 92 -4.86 -2.13 -12.63
CA ILE A 92 -4.62 -2.83 -11.35
C ILE A 92 -3.23 -3.47 -11.27
N MET A 93 -2.67 -3.84 -12.43
CA MET A 93 -1.30 -4.36 -12.55
C MET A 93 -0.26 -3.24 -12.73
N GLY A 94 -0.70 -1.98 -12.84
CA GLY A 94 0.16 -0.86 -13.21
C GLY A 94 0.52 -0.81 -14.70
N ARG A 95 -0.27 -1.48 -15.57
CA ARG A 95 -0.10 -1.45 -17.04
C ARG A 95 -1.09 -0.48 -17.68
N ALA A 96 -0.70 0.11 -18.80
CA ALA A 96 -1.58 0.95 -19.62
C ALA A 96 -2.68 0.08 -20.30
N GLU A 97 -3.86 0.67 -20.55
CA GLU A 97 -4.98 -0.03 -21.20
C GLU A 97 -4.68 -0.39 -22.66
N ASP A 98 -3.81 0.38 -23.32
CA ASP A 98 -3.47 0.24 -24.75
C ASP A 98 -2.10 -0.44 -24.98
N SER A 99 -1.58 -1.17 -23.99
CA SER A 99 -0.34 -1.92 -24.17
C SER A 99 -0.49 -2.94 -25.30
N SER A 100 0.35 -2.82 -26.35
CA SER A 100 0.34 -3.72 -27.50
C SER A 100 1.00 -5.07 -27.22
N ASP A 101 1.77 -5.16 -26.14
CA ASP A 101 2.65 -6.30 -25.84
C ASP A 101 2.10 -7.19 -24.71
N ASP A 102 0.78 -7.11 -24.45
CA ASP A 102 0.15 -7.96 -23.45
C ASP A 102 0.03 -9.40 -23.95
N ASP A 103 0.65 -10.31 -23.22
CA ASP A 103 0.46 -11.73 -23.43
C ASP A 103 -0.90 -12.23 -22.92
N LEU A 104 -1.28 -13.45 -23.28
CA LEU A 104 -2.54 -14.05 -22.85
C LEU A 104 -2.62 -14.20 -21.32
N ALA A 105 -1.49 -14.38 -20.64
CA ALA A 105 -1.43 -14.56 -19.19
C ALA A 105 -1.94 -13.31 -18.45
N ALA A 106 -1.67 -12.11 -18.98
CA ALA A 106 -2.15 -10.86 -18.42
C ALA A 106 -3.69 -10.81 -18.28
N PHE A 107 -4.42 -11.47 -19.20
CA PHE A 107 -5.88 -11.53 -19.16
C PHE A 107 -6.43 -12.45 -18.06
N PHE A 108 -5.62 -13.34 -17.50
CA PHE A 108 -6.01 -14.15 -16.36
C PHE A 108 -5.89 -13.40 -15.01
N TYR A 109 -5.08 -12.34 -14.95
CA TYR A 109 -4.84 -11.61 -13.71
C TYR A 109 -6.14 -11.10 -13.04
N PRO A 110 -7.05 -10.36 -13.71
CA PRO A 110 -8.27 -9.88 -13.07
C PRO A 110 -9.22 -11.02 -12.62
N PRO A 111 -9.47 -12.07 -13.42
CA PRO A 111 -10.25 -13.23 -12.95
C PRO A 111 -9.61 -13.98 -11.79
N MET A 112 -8.29 -14.12 -11.75
CA MET A 112 -7.56 -14.74 -10.63
C MET A 112 -7.76 -13.92 -9.35
N GLN A 113 -7.58 -12.60 -9.40
CA GLN A 113 -7.78 -11.73 -8.24
C GLN A 113 -9.23 -11.78 -7.72
N ALA A 114 -10.22 -11.88 -8.60
CA ALA A 114 -11.61 -12.09 -8.19
C ALA A 114 -11.81 -13.48 -7.56
N ALA A 115 -11.19 -14.52 -8.13
CA ALA A 115 -11.27 -15.88 -7.61
C ALA A 115 -10.64 -16.01 -6.21
N ASP A 116 -9.53 -15.31 -5.95
CA ASP A 116 -8.90 -15.27 -4.64
C ASP A 116 -9.89 -14.84 -3.54
N ILE A 117 -10.65 -13.76 -3.79
CA ILE A 117 -11.63 -13.24 -2.83
C ILE A 117 -12.70 -14.29 -2.53
N PHE A 118 -13.22 -14.98 -3.55
CA PHE A 118 -14.22 -16.03 -3.37
C PHE A 118 -13.65 -17.29 -2.68
N ARG A 119 -12.43 -17.68 -3.03
CA ARG A 119 -11.77 -18.85 -2.45
C ARG A 119 -11.37 -18.62 -1.00
N LEU A 120 -10.96 -17.43 -0.65
CA LEU A 120 -10.65 -17.02 0.73
C LEU A 120 -11.91 -16.86 1.59
N LYS A 121 -13.10 -16.74 0.97
CA LYS A 121 -14.40 -16.57 1.65
C LYS A 121 -14.39 -15.40 2.64
N VAL A 122 -13.78 -14.30 2.25
CA VAL A 122 -13.65 -13.12 3.10
C VAL A 122 -14.95 -12.31 3.15
N ASP A 123 -15.24 -11.73 4.30
CA ASP A 123 -16.35 -10.78 4.48
C ASP A 123 -15.96 -9.38 3.97
N ILE A 124 -14.67 -9.05 4.11
CA ILE A 124 -14.11 -7.76 3.71
C ILE A 124 -12.90 -8.00 2.80
N ALA A 125 -12.94 -7.43 1.59
CA ALA A 125 -11.80 -7.34 0.68
C ALA A 125 -11.17 -5.94 0.81
N PHE A 126 -9.91 -5.91 1.23
CA PHE A 126 -9.17 -4.68 1.50
C PHE A 126 -8.07 -4.46 0.44
N GLY A 127 -7.90 -3.23 0.00
CA GLY A 127 -6.84 -2.87 -0.95
C GLY A 127 -6.71 -1.37 -1.16
N GLY A 128 -5.75 -0.95 -1.96
CA GLY A 128 -5.65 0.44 -2.41
C GLY A 128 -6.76 0.82 -3.40
N MET A 129 -6.98 2.10 -3.61
CA MET A 129 -7.96 2.60 -4.59
C MET A 129 -7.63 2.13 -6.02
N ASP A 130 -6.38 1.83 -6.33
CA ASP A 130 -5.96 1.25 -7.60
C ASP A 130 -6.53 -0.17 -7.83
N GLN A 131 -6.87 -0.91 -6.77
CA GLN A 131 -7.49 -2.23 -6.85
C GLN A 131 -9.03 -2.19 -7.00
N ARG A 132 -9.63 -1.01 -6.96
CA ARG A 132 -11.08 -0.84 -7.00
C ARG A 132 -11.74 -1.48 -8.24
N LYS A 133 -11.07 -1.42 -9.40
CA LYS A 133 -11.60 -2.04 -10.64
C LYS A 133 -11.76 -3.56 -10.49
N ALA A 134 -10.79 -4.24 -9.85
CA ALA A 134 -10.87 -5.68 -9.58
C ALA A 134 -11.98 -6.02 -8.57
N HIS A 135 -12.12 -5.22 -7.51
CA HIS A 135 -13.18 -5.40 -6.53
C HIS A 135 -14.58 -5.19 -7.12
N MET A 136 -14.77 -4.20 -7.99
CA MET A 136 -16.05 -4.00 -8.70
C MET A 136 -16.31 -5.15 -9.67
N TYR A 137 -15.28 -5.66 -10.34
CA TYR A 137 -15.42 -6.86 -11.17
C TYR A 137 -15.85 -8.08 -10.36
N MET A 138 -15.21 -8.34 -9.21
CA MET A 138 -15.62 -9.41 -8.29
C MET A 138 -17.10 -9.30 -7.91
N ARG A 139 -17.60 -8.10 -7.57
CA ARG A 139 -19.00 -7.89 -7.21
C ARG A 139 -19.96 -8.23 -8.36
N ASP A 140 -19.61 -7.87 -9.60
CA ASP A 140 -20.41 -8.24 -10.79
C ASP A 140 -20.41 -9.75 -11.04
N VAL A 141 -19.29 -10.43 -10.78
CA VAL A 141 -19.19 -11.91 -10.84
C VAL A 141 -20.07 -12.56 -9.80
N ALA A 142 -20.06 -12.02 -8.56
CA ALA A 142 -20.93 -12.51 -7.48
C ALA A 142 -22.40 -12.46 -7.89
N ASP A 143 -22.87 -11.34 -8.47
CA ASP A 143 -24.26 -11.19 -8.93
C ASP A 143 -24.65 -12.24 -9.96
N ARG A 144 -23.77 -12.49 -10.94
CA ARG A 144 -24.05 -13.47 -12.01
C ARG A 144 -24.10 -14.90 -11.54
N ASN A 145 -23.34 -15.25 -10.52
CA ASN A 145 -23.22 -16.62 -10.01
C ASN A 145 -24.06 -16.86 -8.75
N GLY A 146 -24.74 -15.85 -8.21
CA GLY A 146 -25.46 -15.95 -6.95
C GLY A 146 -24.51 -16.17 -5.75
N TRP A 147 -23.30 -15.64 -5.81
CA TRP A 147 -22.29 -15.77 -4.75
C TRP A 147 -22.35 -14.61 -3.76
N ASN A 148 -21.86 -14.85 -2.55
CA ASN A 148 -21.74 -13.77 -1.56
C ASN A 148 -20.77 -12.70 -2.03
N LYS A 149 -21.15 -11.42 -1.79
CA LYS A 149 -20.31 -10.27 -2.10
C LYS A 149 -19.53 -9.87 -0.87
N ALA A 150 -18.22 -9.84 -0.97
CA ALA A 150 -17.39 -9.19 0.03
C ALA A 150 -17.65 -7.68 0.04
N THR A 151 -17.61 -7.07 1.23
CA THR A 151 -17.53 -5.62 1.38
C THR A 151 -16.13 -5.16 0.94
N CYS A 152 -16.05 -4.12 0.11
CA CYS A 152 -14.77 -3.65 -0.40
C CYS A 152 -14.37 -2.35 0.30
N ILE A 153 -13.21 -2.36 0.95
CA ILE A 153 -12.62 -1.17 1.59
C ILE A 153 -11.37 -0.78 0.81
N HIS A 154 -11.26 0.51 0.49
CA HIS A 154 -10.13 1.04 -0.27
C HIS A 154 -9.44 2.15 0.50
N THR A 155 -8.10 2.02 0.61
CA THR A 155 -7.27 3.12 1.12
C THR A 155 -6.97 4.10 0.00
N PRO A 156 -6.82 5.39 0.31
CA PRO A 156 -6.33 6.36 -0.65
C PRO A 156 -4.91 6.03 -1.11
N MET A 157 -4.55 6.54 -2.29
CA MET A 157 -3.18 6.44 -2.80
C MET A 157 -2.37 7.61 -2.27
N LEU A 158 -1.15 7.37 -1.84
CA LEU A 158 -0.24 8.45 -1.43
C LEU A 158 0.39 9.08 -2.67
N SER A 159 0.37 10.40 -2.72
CA SER A 159 1.05 11.19 -3.74
C SER A 159 2.57 11.10 -3.57
N GLY A 160 3.31 11.14 -4.68
CA GLY A 160 4.76 11.27 -4.65
C GLY A 160 5.19 12.58 -3.99
N LEU A 161 6.35 12.59 -3.33
CA LEU A 161 6.83 13.72 -2.54
C LEU A 161 7.03 15.03 -3.34
N LYS A 162 7.15 14.94 -4.66
CA LYS A 162 7.24 16.11 -5.55
C LYS A 162 5.89 16.80 -5.79
N GLY A 163 4.78 16.18 -5.31
CA GLY A 163 3.43 16.69 -5.50
C GLY A 163 2.93 16.56 -6.95
N LYS A 164 1.71 17.03 -7.17
CA LYS A 164 1.11 17.08 -8.50
C LYS A 164 1.75 18.20 -9.30
N GLN A 165 2.61 17.87 -10.26
CA GLN A 165 3.16 18.88 -11.20
C GLN A 165 2.13 19.12 -12.31
N GLY A 166 1.40 20.22 -12.20
CA GLY A 166 0.57 20.91 -13.20
C GLY A 166 -0.11 20.11 -14.30
N GLY A 167 -1.45 20.02 -14.26
CA GLY A 167 -2.30 19.52 -15.34
C GLY A 167 -3.17 18.32 -14.94
N ARG A 168 -4.31 18.18 -15.61
CA ARG A 168 -5.21 17.01 -15.56
C ARG A 168 -4.52 15.76 -16.12
N MET A 169 -3.57 15.18 -15.37
CA MET A 169 -3.10 13.82 -15.64
C MET A 169 -3.83 12.86 -14.70
N ASP A 170 -4.05 11.63 -15.15
CA ASP A 170 -4.74 10.61 -14.35
C ASP A 170 -4.04 10.44 -13.00
N SER A 171 -4.82 10.27 -11.94
CA SER A 171 -4.36 10.17 -10.55
C SER A 171 -3.32 9.05 -10.31
N PHE A 172 -3.14 8.16 -11.28
CA PHE A 172 -2.15 7.07 -11.24
C PHE A 172 -0.72 7.51 -11.54
N ASP A 173 -0.52 8.59 -12.30
CA ASP A 173 0.82 9.06 -12.70
C ASP A 173 1.54 9.81 -11.57
N HIS A 174 0.82 10.24 -10.55
CA HIS A 174 1.35 11.01 -9.42
C HIS A 174 1.55 10.20 -8.14
N LYS A 175 1.21 8.90 -8.15
CA LYS A 175 1.35 8.05 -6.96
C LYS A 175 2.81 7.87 -6.57
N MET A 176 3.05 7.73 -5.27
CA MET A 176 4.34 7.34 -4.74
C MET A 176 4.76 5.99 -5.33
N SER A 177 5.95 5.93 -5.93
CA SER A 177 6.44 4.72 -6.60
C SER A 177 7.91 4.48 -6.31
N LYS A 178 8.28 3.22 -6.06
CA LYS A 178 9.66 2.79 -5.86
C LYS A 178 10.56 3.00 -7.09
N SER A 179 10.00 3.17 -8.27
CA SER A 179 10.75 3.46 -9.51
C SER A 179 11.42 4.85 -9.50
N ASP A 180 10.94 5.78 -8.65
CA ASP A 180 11.62 7.04 -8.34
C ASP A 180 11.84 7.13 -6.82
N PRO A 181 12.94 6.57 -6.29
CA PRO A 181 13.22 6.58 -4.86
C PRO A 181 13.34 7.98 -4.25
N SER A 182 13.64 9.00 -5.07
CA SER A 182 13.69 10.39 -4.60
C SER A 182 12.31 10.99 -4.36
N ASN A 183 11.28 10.42 -4.98
CA ASN A 183 9.88 10.82 -4.91
C ASN A 183 9.03 9.93 -3.98
N ALA A 184 9.66 8.98 -3.31
CA ALA A 184 8.97 8.00 -2.48
C ALA A 184 9.65 7.83 -1.10
N ILE A 185 8.84 7.50 -0.10
CA ILE A 185 9.33 6.97 1.17
C ILE A 185 9.53 5.46 0.99
N ILE A 186 10.74 5.00 1.28
CA ILE A 186 11.10 3.58 1.27
C ILE A 186 11.14 3.08 2.71
N LEU A 187 10.64 1.87 2.96
CA LEU A 187 10.51 1.31 4.32
C LEU A 187 11.83 1.30 5.10
N HIS A 188 12.97 1.13 4.41
CA HIS A 188 14.31 1.13 4.99
C HIS A 188 15.04 2.49 4.90
N ASP A 189 14.34 3.57 4.57
CA ASP A 189 14.94 4.90 4.63
C ASP A 189 15.43 5.18 6.05
N SER A 190 16.70 5.56 6.19
CA SER A 190 17.22 6.04 7.48
C SER A 190 16.54 7.35 7.89
N GLN A 191 16.60 7.68 9.17
CA GLN A 191 16.09 8.96 9.66
C GLN A 191 16.64 10.16 8.87
N ASN A 192 17.94 10.13 8.53
CA ASN A 192 18.56 11.17 7.72
C ASN A 192 18.02 11.20 6.29
N ALA A 193 17.74 10.04 5.70
CA ALA A 193 17.12 9.95 4.36
C ALA A 193 15.69 10.51 4.39
N LEU A 194 14.89 10.15 5.39
CA LEU A 194 13.54 10.67 5.58
C LEU A 194 13.55 12.20 5.72
N ARG A 195 14.40 12.74 6.60
CA ARG A 195 14.53 14.20 6.78
C ARG A 195 14.96 14.91 5.49
N LYS A 196 15.90 14.32 4.71
CA LYS A 196 16.34 14.87 3.42
C LYS A 196 15.22 14.88 2.38
N LYS A 197 14.42 13.81 2.31
CA LYS A 197 13.28 13.66 1.40
C LYS A 197 12.16 14.63 1.79
N LEU A 198 11.72 14.60 3.06
CA LEU A 198 10.62 15.45 3.54
C LEU A 198 10.96 16.94 3.49
N ARG A 199 12.22 17.32 3.76
CA ARG A 199 12.66 18.71 3.58
C ARG A 199 12.38 19.24 2.18
N LYS A 200 12.53 18.42 1.15
CA LYS A 200 12.32 18.76 -0.26
C LYS A 200 10.90 18.48 -0.75
N ALA A 201 10.10 17.78 0.04
CA ALA A 201 8.74 17.41 -0.35
C ALA A 201 7.90 18.64 -0.65
N PHE A 202 7.04 18.52 -1.64
CA PHE A 202 6.07 19.55 -1.96
C PHE A 202 5.07 19.70 -0.80
N LEU A 203 4.73 20.93 -0.48
CA LEU A 203 3.70 21.29 0.49
C LEU A 203 3.05 22.59 0.03
N ASP A 204 1.85 22.49 -0.50
CA ASP A 204 0.97 23.62 -0.69
C ASP A 204 0.17 23.82 0.60
N ILE A 205 0.32 24.99 1.21
CA ILE A 205 -0.34 25.33 2.49
C ILE A 205 -1.85 25.50 2.35
N GLN A 206 -2.37 25.63 1.13
CA GLN A 206 -3.79 25.77 0.83
C GLN A 206 -4.42 24.45 0.29
N ASP A 207 -3.61 23.44 0.02
CA ASP A 207 -4.06 22.15 -0.52
C ASP A 207 -3.80 21.03 0.49
N SER A 208 -4.88 20.58 1.15
CA SER A 208 -4.85 19.43 2.08
C SER A 208 -4.41 18.12 1.43
N ASP A 209 -4.45 18.04 0.10
CA ASP A 209 -3.99 16.88 -0.67
C ASP A 209 -2.46 16.94 -0.97
N SER A 210 -1.74 17.86 -0.34
CA SER A 210 -0.27 17.86 -0.42
C SER A 210 0.34 16.62 0.22
N PRO A 211 1.40 16.02 -0.34
CA PRO A 211 2.00 14.77 0.12
C PRO A 211 2.31 14.71 1.62
N VAL A 212 2.73 15.83 2.20
CA VAL A 212 3.05 15.91 3.64
C VAL A 212 1.78 15.75 4.48
N PHE A 213 0.70 16.42 4.12
CA PHE A 213 -0.59 16.29 4.81
C PHE A 213 -1.20 14.89 4.60
N GLU A 214 -1.11 14.32 3.41
CA GLU A 214 -1.55 12.94 3.15
C GLU A 214 -0.83 11.92 4.07
N ILE A 215 0.50 12.04 4.23
CA ILE A 215 1.29 11.18 5.11
C ILE A 215 0.85 11.34 6.56
N ILE A 216 0.64 12.57 7.03
CA ILE A 216 0.19 12.82 8.40
C ILE A 216 -1.20 12.22 8.60
N ASN A 217 -2.15 12.51 7.71
CA ASN A 217 -3.54 12.09 7.83
C ASN A 217 -3.73 10.57 7.72
N HIS A 218 -3.02 9.93 6.79
CA HIS A 218 -3.27 8.52 6.47
C HIS A 218 -2.31 7.54 7.16
N ILE A 219 -1.18 8.02 7.70
CA ILE A 219 -0.19 7.17 8.36
C ILE A 219 0.05 7.60 9.81
N ILE A 220 0.46 8.86 10.03
CA ILE A 220 0.94 9.28 11.34
C ILE A 220 -0.19 9.35 12.36
N LEU A 221 -1.26 10.09 12.07
CA LEU A 221 -2.38 10.21 13.00
C LEU A 221 -3.06 8.87 13.31
N PRO A 222 -3.33 7.97 12.32
CA PRO A 222 -3.89 6.66 12.63
C PRO A 222 -2.96 5.76 13.46
N LYS A 223 -1.64 5.88 13.30
CA LYS A 223 -0.66 5.02 13.99
C LYS A 223 -0.25 5.55 15.35
N LEU A 224 0.03 6.85 15.45
CA LEU A 224 0.55 7.48 16.67
C LEU A 224 -0.51 8.26 17.46
N GLY A 225 -1.68 8.54 16.89
CA GLY A 225 -2.74 9.34 17.50
C GLY A 225 -2.53 10.85 17.38
N SER A 226 -1.30 11.31 17.29
CA SER A 226 -0.95 12.73 17.17
C SER A 226 0.39 12.92 16.47
N ILE A 227 0.66 14.16 16.06
CA ILE A 227 1.98 14.61 15.62
C ILE A 227 2.46 15.76 16.49
N ARG A 228 3.67 15.64 17.03
CA ARG A 228 4.32 16.69 17.82
C ARG A 228 5.29 17.48 16.95
N VAL A 229 5.09 18.80 16.87
CA VAL A 229 5.97 19.72 16.16
C VAL A 229 6.77 20.51 17.19
N THR A 230 8.09 20.47 17.05
CA THR A 230 9.02 21.18 17.96
C THR A 230 9.85 22.16 17.13
N PRO A 231 9.45 23.44 17.05
CA PRO A 231 10.24 24.47 16.38
C PRO A 231 11.52 24.75 17.17
N LYS A 232 12.44 25.51 16.57
CA LYS A 232 13.55 26.03 17.35
C LYS A 232 13.02 27.00 18.42
N PRO A 233 13.67 27.09 19.61
CA PRO A 233 13.17 27.90 20.73
C PRO A 233 12.90 29.38 20.39
N GLU A 234 13.61 29.92 19.41
CA GLU A 234 13.45 31.29 18.89
C GLU A 234 12.18 31.51 18.06
N PHE A 235 11.52 30.40 17.60
CA PHE A 235 10.37 30.44 16.71
C PHE A 235 9.08 29.93 17.32
N GLY A 236 9.09 29.53 18.62
CA GLY A 236 7.89 29.13 19.34
C GLY A 236 8.08 27.93 20.26
N GLU A 237 6.99 27.56 20.92
CA GLU A 237 6.92 26.41 21.82
C GLU A 237 6.47 25.14 21.07
N PRO A 238 6.83 23.94 21.59
CA PRO A 238 6.32 22.69 21.05
C PRO A 238 4.80 22.63 21.06
N SER A 239 4.21 22.12 19.99
CA SER A 239 2.76 21.92 19.85
C SER A 239 2.44 20.49 19.43
N GLU A 240 1.25 20.03 19.76
CA GLU A 240 0.78 18.68 19.46
C GLU A 240 -0.57 18.74 18.77
N TRP A 241 -0.72 17.96 17.68
CA TRP A 241 -1.86 18.00 16.79
C TRP A 241 -2.39 16.58 16.55
N ASN A 242 -3.68 16.39 16.74
CA ASN A 242 -4.37 15.11 16.52
C ASN A 242 -5.50 15.21 15.47
N ASP A 243 -5.68 16.38 14.88
CA ASP A 243 -6.71 16.69 13.89
C ASP A 243 -6.05 17.36 12.68
N ILE A 244 -6.29 16.81 11.50
CA ILE A 244 -5.66 17.27 10.26
C ILE A 244 -6.16 18.64 9.82
N ASP A 245 -7.43 18.96 10.05
CA ASP A 245 -8.02 20.24 9.64
C ASP A 245 -7.47 21.38 10.50
N GLN A 246 -7.33 21.13 11.82
CA GLN A 246 -6.68 22.10 12.72
C GLN A 246 -5.23 22.33 12.34
N LEU A 247 -4.49 21.26 12.04
CA LEU A 247 -3.09 21.33 11.61
C LEU A 247 -2.93 22.12 10.30
N THR A 248 -3.76 21.82 9.30
CA THR A 248 -3.76 22.51 8.00
C THR A 248 -4.08 23.99 8.16
N ASN A 249 -5.07 24.33 8.99
CA ASN A 249 -5.42 25.71 9.31
C ASN A 249 -4.25 26.46 9.99
N ALA A 250 -3.58 25.83 10.95
CA ALA A 250 -2.44 26.44 11.63
C ALA A 250 -1.28 26.77 10.66
N VAL A 251 -1.01 25.86 9.70
CA VAL A 251 -0.01 26.12 8.66
C VAL A 251 -0.46 27.25 7.71
N SER A 252 -1.72 27.23 7.29
CA SER A 252 -2.28 28.23 6.36
C SER A 252 -2.32 29.63 6.97
N ASN A 253 -2.57 29.74 8.28
CA ASN A 253 -2.62 31.01 9.02
C ASN A 253 -1.19 31.50 9.38
N GLY A 254 -0.15 30.68 9.22
CA GLY A 254 1.22 31.03 9.58
C GLY A 254 1.55 30.77 11.08
N ASP A 255 0.65 30.15 11.84
CA ASP A 255 0.86 29.77 13.23
C ASP A 255 1.88 28.62 13.37
N LEU A 256 2.00 27.81 12.30
CA LEU A 256 2.94 26.69 12.22
C LEU A 256 3.78 26.79 10.93
N HIS A 257 5.10 26.81 11.11
CA HIS A 257 5.99 26.93 9.96
C HIS A 257 6.08 25.63 9.15
N PRO A 258 5.89 25.64 7.81
CA PRO A 258 5.90 24.46 6.95
C PRO A 258 7.15 23.59 7.08
N PHE A 259 8.31 24.19 7.30
CA PHE A 259 9.56 23.44 7.50
C PHE A 259 9.55 22.61 8.77
N ASP A 260 9.06 23.15 9.88
CA ASP A 260 9.00 22.44 11.16
C ASP A 260 8.01 21.27 11.09
N LEU A 261 6.89 21.45 10.38
CA LEU A 261 5.96 20.39 10.10
C LEU A 261 6.60 19.26 9.27
N LYS A 262 7.34 19.59 8.20
CA LYS A 262 8.07 18.60 7.40
C LYS A 262 9.08 17.80 8.22
N MET A 263 9.78 18.45 9.16
CA MET A 263 10.73 17.77 10.03
C MET A 263 10.04 16.87 11.05
N ALA A 264 8.95 17.35 11.65
CA ALA A 264 8.12 16.53 12.54
C ALA A 264 7.54 15.31 11.83
N THR A 265 7.09 15.47 10.58
CA THR A 265 6.62 14.35 9.72
C THR A 265 7.72 13.32 9.51
N ALA A 266 8.95 13.75 9.21
CA ALA A 266 10.10 12.86 9.05
C ALA A 266 10.43 12.09 10.33
N ASP A 267 10.40 12.77 11.48
CA ASP A 267 10.70 12.16 12.77
C ASP A 267 9.61 11.16 13.20
N SER A 268 8.34 11.50 12.99
CA SER A 268 7.21 10.60 13.22
C SER A 268 7.25 9.36 12.33
N LEU A 269 7.57 9.51 11.03
CA LEU A 269 7.79 8.37 10.15
C LEU A 269 8.98 7.52 10.59
N SER A 270 10.08 8.15 11.04
CA SER A 270 11.21 7.42 11.59
C SER A 270 10.81 6.57 12.78
N GLN A 271 10.06 7.12 13.72
CA GLN A 271 9.52 6.39 14.87
C GLN A 271 8.67 5.18 14.47
N ILE A 272 7.83 5.33 13.44
CA ILE A 272 6.99 4.22 12.92
C ILE A 272 7.85 3.13 12.29
N LEU A 273 8.94 3.50 11.60
CA LEU A 273 9.79 2.58 10.85
C LEU A 273 10.98 2.03 11.67
N ASP A 274 11.29 2.59 12.82
CA ASP A 274 12.40 2.15 13.69
C ASP A 274 12.30 0.64 14.02
N PRO A 275 11.15 0.08 14.43
CA PRO A 275 11.05 -1.35 14.73
C PRO A 275 11.42 -2.24 13.52
N LEU A 276 11.09 -1.79 12.31
CA LEU A 276 11.42 -2.51 11.09
C LEU A 276 12.94 -2.51 10.81
N ARG A 277 13.58 -1.36 11.00
CA ARG A 277 15.03 -1.23 10.85
C ARG A 277 15.77 -2.09 11.86
N GLU A 278 15.40 -2.00 13.14
CA GLU A 278 15.98 -2.82 14.22
C GLU A 278 15.83 -4.32 13.96
N TYR A 279 14.66 -4.75 13.46
CA TYR A 279 14.43 -6.14 13.11
C TYR A 279 15.37 -6.61 12.01
N PHE A 280 15.48 -5.86 10.90
CA PHE A 280 16.32 -6.26 9.76
C PHE A 280 17.81 -6.05 9.99
N ASP A 281 18.22 -5.14 10.87
CA ASP A 281 19.61 -5.03 11.33
C ASP A 281 20.05 -6.30 12.10
N SER A 282 19.11 -6.89 12.88
CA SER A 282 19.34 -8.14 13.60
C SER A 282 19.13 -9.38 12.74
N ASN A 283 18.35 -9.31 11.64
CA ASN A 283 17.99 -10.40 10.73
C ASN A 283 18.37 -10.06 9.29
N ASN A 284 19.66 -9.79 9.06
CA ASN A 284 20.18 -9.23 7.82
C ASN A 284 20.18 -10.20 6.62
N GLN A 285 20.03 -11.51 6.84
CA GLN A 285 20.10 -12.49 5.74
C GLN A 285 19.01 -12.22 4.68
N LEU A 286 17.75 -12.12 5.10
CA LEU A 286 16.63 -11.86 4.19
C LEU A 286 16.72 -10.47 3.55
N MET A 287 17.22 -9.48 4.31
CA MET A 287 17.47 -8.15 3.77
C MET A 287 18.53 -8.16 2.67
N ASN A 288 19.63 -8.90 2.86
CA ASN A 288 20.67 -9.03 1.84
C ASN A 288 20.12 -9.71 0.58
N GLN A 289 19.36 -10.80 0.74
CA GLN A 289 18.72 -11.49 -0.39
C GLN A 289 17.79 -10.55 -1.17
N ILE A 290 16.96 -9.75 -0.49
CA ILE A 290 16.07 -8.80 -1.18
C ILE A 290 16.85 -7.70 -1.91
N MET A 291 17.94 -7.21 -1.33
CA MET A 291 18.80 -6.23 -1.98
C MET A 291 19.48 -6.81 -3.24
N GLU A 292 19.93 -8.06 -3.21
CA GLU A 292 20.52 -8.73 -4.37
C GLU A 292 19.53 -8.87 -5.55
N ILE A 293 18.26 -9.13 -5.27
CA ILE A 293 17.25 -9.33 -6.32
C ILE A 293 16.59 -8.01 -6.80
N THR A 294 16.78 -6.91 -6.09
CA THR A 294 16.20 -5.60 -6.41
C THR A 294 17.23 -4.58 -6.91
N GLY A 295 18.51 -4.80 -6.67
CA GLY A 295 19.67 -3.95 -7.07
C GLY A 295 20.07 -4.14 -8.44
#